data_269cd663ffa659120a43761433571e88
#
_entry.id   269cd663ffa659120a43761433571e88
#
_cell.length_a   1.000
_cell.length_b   1.000
_cell.length_c   1.000
_cell.angle_alpha   90.00
_cell.angle_beta   90.00
_cell.angle_gamma   90.00
#
_symmetry.space_group_name_H-M   'P 1'
#
loop_
_entity.id
_entity.type
_entity.pdbx_description
1 polymer ?
#
loop_
_entity_poly.entity_id
_entity_poly.type
_entity_poly.pdbx_seq_one_letter_code
_entity_poly.pdbx_strand_id
1 'polypeptide(L)'
;MVHHGGGRCLLHRSLSGCRRQHRLFRRGGVPYNPEDKRLKRLGLIAIIIFGGLLFSITFELPDLGDASSPASTHVSPYYIEHTLEDTSVPNVVTAILADYRGYDTLFETAVIFSAGLACFFLLRIPERKAPKARFYRHLTTGLTLRIEKGGRIPEESKEFERIDSAWVPNDVIINMTCRLVVPFVQLFALYVIAHGHHSPGGGFQGGVIFGAAIILFAISNNLRSTTRRLSEKSSALLGSGGVIIYLGTGLLCILLGAGFLNYSGLSVFPGLDPVSARSYGILIVEIGVGIAVTAVMVWIYYNLASAGTQEEGL
;
A
#
# COMPACT_ATOMS: atom_id res chain seq x y z
N MET A 1 -31.96 48.75 -46.84
CA MET A 1 -33.13 48.65 -45.92
C MET A 1 -32.76 47.73 -44.79
N VAL A 2 -32.83 48.28 -43.65
CA VAL A 2 -32.48 47.75 -42.34
C VAL A 2 -33.50 46.75 -41.84
N HIS A 3 -33.10 45.64 -41.21
CA HIS A 3 -33.84 45.11 -40.09
C HIS A 3 -32.94 44.58 -38.98
N HIS A 4 -32.96 45.31 -37.88
CA HIS A 4 -32.52 44.90 -36.56
C HIS A 4 -33.49 43.88 -35.99
N GLY A 5 -32.98 42.87 -35.28
CA GLY A 5 -33.77 41.93 -34.50
C GLY A 5 -32.96 41.06 -33.57
N GLY A 6 -32.70 41.55 -32.37
CA GLY A 6 -33.01 40.84 -31.14
C GLY A 6 -32.01 39.78 -30.63
N GLY A 7 -30.80 40.18 -30.26
CA GLY A 7 -29.89 39.32 -29.49
C GLY A 7 -29.99 39.55 -27.98
N ARG A 8 -31.07 39.10 -27.30
CA ARG A 8 -31.17 39.23 -25.83
C ARG A 8 -31.82 38.02 -25.14
N CYS A 9 -31.57 36.81 -25.57
CA CYS A 9 -32.23 35.67 -24.90
C CYS A 9 -31.35 34.44 -24.60
N LEU A 10 -30.04 34.53 -24.67
CA LEU A 10 -29.16 33.35 -24.42
C LEU A 10 -28.31 33.41 -23.14
N LEU A 11 -28.32 34.53 -22.42
CA LEU A 11 -27.54 34.69 -21.18
C LEU A 11 -28.26 34.28 -19.90
N HIS A 12 -29.60 34.12 -19.94
CA HIS A 12 -30.39 33.82 -18.72
C HIS A 12 -30.60 32.32 -18.45
N ARG A 13 -30.29 31.41 -19.41
CA ARG A 13 -30.45 29.97 -19.23
C ARG A 13 -29.23 29.28 -18.62
N SER A 14 -28.06 29.90 -18.69
CA SER A 14 -26.80 29.32 -18.16
C SER A 14 -26.66 29.45 -16.63
N LEU A 15 -27.25 30.49 -16.03
CA LEU A 15 -27.12 30.71 -14.58
C LEU A 15 -28.10 29.89 -13.74
N SER A 16 -29.23 29.45 -14.33
CA SER A 16 -30.17 28.56 -13.62
C SER A 16 -29.70 27.11 -13.54
N GLY A 17 -28.94 26.65 -14.54
CA GLY A 17 -28.29 25.33 -14.54
C GLY A 17 -27.20 25.21 -13.48
N CYS A 18 -26.37 26.24 -13.33
CA CYS A 18 -25.28 26.29 -12.35
C CYS A 18 -25.79 26.32 -10.90
N ARG A 19 -26.89 27.07 -10.63
CA ARG A 19 -27.54 27.08 -9.29
C ARG A 19 -28.22 25.77 -8.94
N ARG A 20 -28.67 24.97 -9.93
CA ARG A 20 -29.29 23.67 -9.70
C ARG A 20 -28.25 22.60 -9.36
N GLN A 21 -27.07 22.63 -9.99
CA GLN A 21 -25.99 21.72 -9.65
C GLN A 21 -25.42 21.99 -8.25
N HIS A 22 -25.29 23.26 -7.85
CA HIS A 22 -24.86 23.60 -6.50
C HIS A 22 -25.85 23.20 -5.40
N ARG A 23 -27.16 23.13 -5.74
CA ARG A 23 -28.19 22.64 -4.79
C ARG A 23 -28.26 21.12 -4.71
N LEU A 24 -27.89 20.40 -5.76
CA LEU A 24 -27.81 18.93 -5.73
C LEU A 24 -26.62 18.44 -4.91
N PHE A 25 -25.49 19.17 -4.92
CA PHE A 25 -24.34 18.85 -4.07
C PHE A 25 -24.59 19.17 -2.58
N ARG A 26 -25.51 20.09 -2.28
CA ARG A 26 -25.90 20.44 -0.89
C ARG A 26 -27.03 19.54 -0.34
N ARG A 27 -27.66 18.69 -1.16
CA ARG A 27 -28.73 17.77 -0.78
C ARG A 27 -28.37 16.30 -0.78
N GLY A 28 -27.09 15.98 -0.92
CA GLY A 28 -26.54 14.64 -0.68
C GLY A 28 -26.27 14.38 0.80
N GLY A 29 -26.89 15.11 1.70
CA GLY A 29 -26.99 14.72 3.10
C GLY A 29 -27.79 13.42 3.16
N VAL A 30 -27.13 12.32 3.53
CA VAL A 30 -27.77 11.08 3.95
C VAL A 30 -28.96 11.46 4.84
N PRO A 31 -30.19 11.00 4.54
CA PRO A 31 -31.33 11.35 5.36
C PRO A 31 -31.01 11.01 6.80
N TYR A 32 -31.13 12.01 7.67
CA TYR A 32 -30.88 11.88 9.09
C TYR A 32 -31.80 10.80 9.66
N ASN A 33 -31.22 9.63 9.95
CA ASN A 33 -31.93 8.55 10.61
C ASN A 33 -31.66 8.65 12.14
N PRO A 34 -32.70 8.78 13.00
CA PRO A 34 -32.49 8.79 14.46
C PRO A 34 -31.80 7.55 15.00
N GLU A 35 -31.86 6.41 14.31
CA GLU A 35 -31.08 5.21 14.62
C GLU A 35 -29.57 5.44 14.48
N ASP A 36 -29.14 6.28 13.56
CA ASP A 36 -27.72 6.63 13.38
C ASP A 36 -27.16 7.35 14.63
N LYS A 37 -27.95 8.16 15.32
CA LYS A 37 -27.54 8.76 16.61
C LYS A 37 -27.38 7.74 17.73
N ARG A 38 -28.22 6.73 17.78
CA ARG A 38 -28.11 5.66 18.80
C ARG A 38 -26.85 4.84 18.56
N LEU A 39 -26.60 4.44 17.31
CA LEU A 39 -25.38 3.70 16.93
C LEU A 39 -24.12 4.50 17.23
N LYS A 40 -24.11 5.80 16.91
CA LYS A 40 -22.96 6.69 17.24
C LYS A 40 -22.71 6.82 18.73
N ARG A 41 -23.79 6.94 19.53
CA ARG A 41 -23.67 6.99 21.00
C ARG A 41 -23.19 5.66 21.58
N LEU A 42 -23.72 4.54 21.11
CA LEU A 42 -23.24 3.20 21.51
C LEU A 42 -21.78 2.99 21.13
N GLY A 43 -21.38 3.40 19.91
CA GLY A 43 -19.99 3.37 19.48
C GLY A 43 -19.09 4.24 20.36
N LEU A 44 -19.52 5.45 20.70
CA LEU A 44 -18.76 6.33 21.59
C LEU A 44 -18.62 5.73 22.99
N ILE A 45 -19.70 5.16 23.56
CA ILE A 45 -19.67 4.49 24.87
C ILE A 45 -18.71 3.29 24.82
N ALA A 46 -18.77 2.47 23.78
CA ALA A 46 -17.86 1.35 23.61
C ALA A 46 -16.39 1.79 23.53
N ILE A 47 -16.09 2.86 22.79
CA ILE A 47 -14.74 3.43 22.71
C ILE A 47 -14.28 3.96 24.08
N ILE A 48 -15.15 4.66 24.82
CA ILE A 48 -14.80 5.18 26.16
C ILE A 48 -14.54 4.01 27.13
N ILE A 49 -15.40 2.99 27.14
CA ILE A 49 -15.20 1.80 28.00
C ILE A 49 -13.91 1.09 27.64
N PHE A 50 -13.69 0.84 26.35
CA PHE A 50 -12.47 0.17 25.87
C PHE A 50 -11.22 1.00 26.15
N GLY A 51 -11.29 2.31 25.90
CA GLY A 51 -10.20 3.24 26.21
C GLY A 51 -9.90 3.32 27.69
N GLY A 52 -10.93 3.35 28.53
CA GLY A 52 -10.79 3.32 30.00
C GLY A 52 -10.15 2.02 30.50
N LEU A 53 -10.54 0.89 29.89
CA LEU A 53 -9.96 -0.41 30.20
C LEU A 53 -8.48 -0.49 29.78
N LEU A 54 -8.13 -0.01 28.59
CA LEU A 54 -6.74 0.08 28.15
C LEU A 54 -5.93 1.02 29.04
N PHE A 55 -6.51 2.15 29.43
CA PHE A 55 -5.85 3.11 30.32
C PHE A 55 -5.61 2.52 31.70
N SER A 56 -6.54 1.71 32.23
CA SER A 56 -6.35 1.05 33.55
C SER A 56 -5.15 0.11 33.56
N ILE A 57 -4.84 -0.55 32.43
CA ILE A 57 -3.67 -1.44 32.31
C ILE A 57 -2.36 -0.66 32.46
N THR A 58 -2.34 0.64 32.11
CA THR A 58 -1.10 1.44 32.21
C THR A 58 -0.62 1.64 33.64
N PHE A 59 -1.50 1.50 34.64
CA PHE A 59 -1.13 1.61 36.05
C PHE A 59 -0.39 0.36 36.57
N GLU A 60 -0.47 -0.75 35.85
CA GLU A 60 0.22 -2.00 36.20
C GLU A 60 1.59 -2.13 35.48
N LEU A 61 1.90 -1.17 34.58
CA LEU A 61 3.18 -1.17 33.90
C LEU A 61 4.30 -0.74 34.86
N PRO A 62 5.50 -1.34 34.76
CA PRO A 62 6.67 -0.88 35.49
C PRO A 62 6.98 0.59 35.19
N ASP A 63 7.61 1.29 36.13
CA ASP A 63 8.06 2.65 35.92
C ASP A 63 9.02 2.74 34.74
N LEU A 64 9.01 3.89 34.03
CA LEU A 64 9.86 4.10 32.88
C LEU A 64 11.33 4.10 33.30
N GLY A 65 12.10 3.15 32.73
CA GLY A 65 13.52 2.98 33.06
C GLY A 65 13.79 2.13 34.29
N ASP A 66 12.80 1.43 34.83
CA ASP A 66 13.01 0.50 35.93
C ASP A 66 13.87 -0.69 35.49
N ALA A 67 15.10 -0.74 36.05
CA ALA A 67 16.04 -1.81 35.79
C ALA A 67 15.62 -3.17 36.37
N SER A 68 14.66 -3.18 37.30
CA SER A 68 14.11 -4.40 37.92
C SER A 68 12.89 -4.98 37.16
N SER A 69 12.44 -4.31 36.12
CA SER A 69 11.31 -4.77 35.31
C SER A 69 11.57 -6.13 34.66
N PRO A 70 10.55 -6.97 34.46
CA PRO A 70 10.70 -8.28 33.77
C PRO A 70 11.35 -8.17 32.39
N ALA A 71 11.08 -7.07 31.66
CA ALA A 71 11.70 -6.79 30.37
C ALA A 71 13.24 -6.61 30.50
N SER A 72 13.68 -5.87 31.52
CA SER A 72 15.09 -5.55 31.73
C SER A 72 15.87 -6.71 32.35
N THR A 73 15.25 -7.51 33.22
CA THR A 73 15.95 -8.56 33.97
C THR A 73 15.94 -9.93 33.31
N HIS A 74 14.97 -10.20 32.42
CA HIS A 74 14.81 -11.52 31.81
C HIS A 74 14.77 -11.47 30.29
N VAL A 75 13.79 -10.77 29.71
CA VAL A 75 13.52 -10.88 28.26
C VAL A 75 14.63 -10.28 27.42
N SER A 76 15.06 -9.05 27.72
CA SER A 76 16.07 -8.35 26.92
C SER A 76 17.46 -9.01 27.01
N PRO A 77 17.98 -9.37 28.21
CA PRO A 77 19.23 -10.10 28.33
C PRO A 77 19.20 -11.43 27.56
N TYR A 78 18.13 -12.21 27.70
CA TYR A 78 17.99 -13.48 27.00
C TYR A 78 18.13 -13.33 25.49
N TYR A 79 17.41 -12.37 24.90
CA TYR A 79 17.48 -12.15 23.46
C TYR A 79 18.87 -11.69 22.99
N ILE A 80 19.51 -10.80 23.75
CA ILE A 80 20.84 -10.28 23.40
C ILE A 80 21.89 -11.37 23.45
N GLU A 81 21.86 -12.21 24.49
CA GLU A 81 22.87 -13.22 24.73
C GLU A 81 22.72 -14.46 23.85
N HIS A 82 21.48 -14.90 23.55
CA HIS A 82 21.21 -16.18 22.88
C HIS A 82 20.89 -16.06 21.38
N THR A 83 20.62 -14.87 20.86
CA THR A 83 20.19 -14.70 19.45
C THR A 83 21.13 -15.38 18.47
N LEU A 84 22.43 -15.19 18.60
CA LEU A 84 23.42 -15.73 17.66
C LEU A 84 23.51 -17.27 17.75
N GLU A 85 23.45 -17.80 18.97
CA GLU A 85 23.49 -19.26 19.20
C GLU A 85 22.22 -19.95 18.72
N ASP A 86 21.06 -19.32 18.96
CA ASP A 86 19.76 -19.88 18.62
C ASP A 86 19.42 -19.80 17.14
N THR A 87 19.82 -18.74 16.45
CA THR A 87 19.32 -18.43 15.09
C THR A 87 20.40 -18.27 14.03
N SER A 88 21.68 -18.21 14.41
CA SER A 88 22.80 -17.81 13.52
C SER A 88 22.58 -16.45 12.82
N VAL A 89 21.73 -15.57 13.37
CA VAL A 89 21.43 -14.25 12.84
C VAL A 89 22.08 -13.18 13.73
N PRO A 90 23.10 -12.46 13.26
CA PRO A 90 23.76 -11.42 14.07
C PRO A 90 22.86 -10.21 14.38
N ASN A 91 21.85 -9.95 13.57
CA ASN A 91 20.89 -8.87 13.80
C ASN A 91 19.82 -9.32 14.80
N VAL A 92 20.00 -8.91 16.06
CA VAL A 92 19.06 -9.23 17.16
C VAL A 92 17.63 -8.77 16.84
N VAL A 93 17.46 -7.61 16.20
CA VAL A 93 16.12 -7.08 15.87
C VAL A 93 15.40 -8.00 14.89
N THR A 94 16.09 -8.45 13.85
CA THR A 94 15.54 -9.41 12.88
C THR A 94 15.17 -10.73 13.54
N ALA A 95 16.02 -11.28 14.40
CA ALA A 95 15.73 -12.52 15.10
C ALA A 95 14.55 -12.38 16.06
N ILE A 96 14.43 -11.26 16.77
CA ILE A 96 13.29 -10.99 17.64
C ILE A 96 12.01 -10.95 16.82
N LEU A 97 11.97 -10.13 15.76
CA LEU A 97 10.74 -9.88 15.00
C LEU A 97 10.31 -11.09 14.16
N ALA A 98 11.25 -11.82 13.58
CA ALA A 98 10.91 -12.89 12.65
C ALA A 98 10.86 -14.28 13.30
N ASP A 99 11.54 -14.51 14.44
CA ASP A 99 11.60 -15.81 15.11
C ASP A 99 11.00 -15.77 16.53
N TYR A 100 11.67 -15.14 17.51
CA TYR A 100 11.18 -15.14 18.90
C TYR A 100 9.75 -14.57 19.05
N ARG A 101 9.44 -13.53 18.29
CA ARG A 101 8.14 -12.85 18.24
C ARG A 101 7.52 -12.88 16.83
N GLY A 102 7.76 -13.95 16.08
CA GLY A 102 7.29 -14.10 14.70
C GLY A 102 5.78 -13.91 14.51
N TYR A 103 4.95 -14.15 15.56
CA TYR A 103 3.53 -13.83 15.52
C TYR A 103 3.24 -12.35 15.34
N ASP A 104 4.03 -11.46 15.95
CA ASP A 104 3.82 -10.02 15.85
C ASP A 104 3.97 -9.58 14.38
N THR A 105 5.04 -10.00 13.72
CA THR A 105 5.29 -9.68 12.29
C THR A 105 4.29 -10.35 11.35
N LEU A 106 3.80 -11.54 11.68
CA LEU A 106 2.71 -12.16 10.95
C LEU A 106 1.45 -11.29 10.99
N PHE A 107 1.08 -10.81 12.19
CA PHE A 107 -0.09 -9.92 12.34
C PHE A 107 0.15 -8.55 11.69
N GLU A 108 1.35 -7.97 11.77
CA GLU A 108 1.69 -6.74 11.04
C GLU A 108 1.49 -6.91 9.54
N THR A 109 1.95 -8.03 8.99
CA THR A 109 1.78 -8.34 7.56
C THR A 109 0.31 -8.53 7.20
N ALA A 110 -0.49 -9.16 8.06
CA ALA A 110 -1.93 -9.32 7.88
C ALA A 110 -2.67 -7.97 7.98
N VAL A 111 -2.28 -7.09 8.90
CA VAL A 111 -2.88 -5.76 9.07
C VAL A 111 -2.61 -4.88 7.85
N ILE A 112 -1.37 -4.83 7.33
CA ILE A 112 -1.07 -4.03 6.15
C ILE A 112 -1.83 -4.55 4.92
N PHE A 113 -1.95 -5.86 4.76
CA PHE A 113 -2.76 -6.47 3.70
C PHE A 113 -4.25 -6.13 3.84
N SER A 114 -4.78 -6.18 5.06
CA SER A 114 -6.16 -5.80 5.36
C SER A 114 -6.42 -4.31 5.07
N ALA A 115 -5.44 -3.44 5.35
CA ALA A 115 -5.52 -2.02 5.01
C ALA A 115 -5.60 -1.81 3.48
N GLY A 116 -4.81 -2.56 2.71
CA GLY A 116 -4.89 -2.57 1.24
C GLY A 116 -6.28 -2.99 0.74
N LEU A 117 -6.84 -4.06 1.29
CA LEU A 117 -8.20 -4.52 1.00
C LEU A 117 -9.26 -3.45 1.36
N ALA A 118 -9.14 -2.84 2.53
CA ALA A 118 -10.06 -1.79 2.97
C ALA A 118 -10.02 -0.59 2.01
N CYS A 119 -8.83 -0.13 1.63
CA CYS A 119 -8.67 0.94 0.63
C CYS A 119 -9.30 0.55 -0.71
N PHE A 120 -9.10 -0.67 -1.17
CA PHE A 120 -9.70 -1.18 -2.40
C PHE A 120 -11.24 -1.12 -2.34
N PHE A 121 -11.86 -1.66 -1.28
CA PHE A 121 -13.32 -1.68 -1.17
C PHE A 121 -13.92 -0.30 -0.97
N LEU A 122 -13.26 0.60 -0.24
CA LEU A 122 -13.77 1.94 0.05
C LEU A 122 -13.60 2.90 -1.12
N LEU A 123 -12.50 2.79 -1.85
CA LEU A 123 -12.16 3.74 -2.91
C LEU A 123 -12.67 3.29 -4.28
N ARG A 124 -12.88 1.98 -4.49
CA ARG A 124 -13.30 1.48 -5.78
C ARG A 124 -14.69 1.95 -6.14
N ILE A 125 -14.75 2.78 -7.18
CA ILE A 125 -16.01 3.24 -7.76
C ILE A 125 -16.34 2.30 -8.91
N PRO A 126 -17.52 1.63 -8.92
CA PRO A 126 -17.93 0.86 -10.07
C PRO A 126 -18.04 1.82 -11.28
N GLU A 127 -17.49 1.37 -12.41
CA GLU A 127 -17.40 2.15 -13.66
C GLU A 127 -18.67 2.97 -13.92
N ARG A 128 -18.58 4.27 -13.80
CA ARG A 128 -19.60 5.15 -14.36
C ARG A 128 -19.38 5.18 -15.86
N LYS A 129 -20.27 4.58 -16.62
CA LYS A 129 -20.33 4.56 -18.09
C LYS A 129 -20.48 5.95 -18.76
N ALA A 130 -20.13 7.02 -18.09
CA ALA A 130 -20.11 8.34 -18.72
C ALA A 130 -18.75 8.52 -19.41
N PRO A 131 -18.72 8.72 -20.72
CA PRO A 131 -17.46 8.98 -21.42
C PRO A 131 -16.88 10.29 -20.89
N LYS A 132 -15.84 10.19 -20.10
CA LYS A 132 -15.05 11.34 -19.68
C LYS A 132 -14.24 11.85 -20.86
N ALA A 133 -13.92 13.16 -20.88
CA ALA A 133 -12.98 13.72 -21.82
C ALA A 133 -11.65 12.94 -21.72
N ARG A 134 -11.09 12.57 -22.86
CA ARG A 134 -9.82 11.88 -22.94
C ARG A 134 -8.74 12.83 -23.38
N PHE A 135 -7.57 12.75 -22.79
CA PHE A 135 -6.43 13.59 -23.14
C PHE A 135 -5.40 12.79 -23.90
N TYR A 136 -4.87 13.39 -24.96
CA TYR A 136 -3.83 12.82 -25.81
C TYR A 136 -2.73 13.83 -25.98
N ARG A 137 -1.48 13.39 -25.93
CA ARG A 137 -0.31 14.21 -26.22
C ARG A 137 0.23 13.84 -27.58
N HIS A 138 0.49 14.82 -28.42
CA HIS A 138 1.22 14.65 -29.65
C HIS A 138 2.74 14.56 -29.35
N LEU A 139 3.38 13.45 -29.73
CA LEU A 139 4.75 13.13 -29.30
C LEU A 139 5.79 14.10 -29.84
N THR A 140 5.60 14.65 -31.06
CA THR A 140 6.55 15.54 -31.68
C THR A 140 6.42 17.00 -31.25
N THR A 141 5.19 17.49 -31.02
CA THR A 141 4.95 18.91 -30.68
C THR A 141 4.69 19.13 -29.20
N GLY A 142 4.46 18.06 -28.40
CA GLY A 142 4.10 18.16 -27.00
C GLY A 142 2.68 18.70 -26.72
N LEU A 143 1.91 19.01 -27.76
CA LEU A 143 0.56 19.56 -27.63
C LEU A 143 -0.39 18.52 -27.01
N THR A 144 -1.18 18.96 -26.03
CA THR A 144 -2.19 18.13 -25.39
C THR A 144 -3.55 18.40 -26.01
N LEU A 145 -4.17 17.36 -26.57
CA LEU A 145 -5.52 17.39 -27.12
C LEU A 145 -6.52 16.84 -26.09
N ARG A 146 -7.57 17.60 -25.84
CA ARG A 146 -8.73 17.15 -25.08
C ARG A 146 -9.82 16.73 -26.04
N ILE A 147 -10.16 15.43 -26.06
CA ILE A 147 -11.24 14.91 -26.90
C ILE A 147 -12.49 14.74 -26.06
N GLU A 148 -13.51 15.51 -26.37
CA GLU A 148 -14.82 15.42 -25.75
C GLU A 148 -15.68 14.33 -26.41
N LYS A 149 -16.85 14.05 -25.81
CA LYS A 149 -17.80 13.06 -26.30
C LYS A 149 -18.13 13.25 -27.80
N GLY A 150 -17.88 12.22 -28.61
CA GLY A 150 -18.15 12.22 -30.05
C GLY A 150 -16.97 12.57 -30.95
N GLY A 151 -15.81 12.95 -30.38
CA GLY A 151 -14.60 13.17 -31.16
C GLY A 151 -13.93 11.85 -31.63
N ARG A 152 -13.23 11.88 -32.78
CA ARG A 152 -12.41 10.76 -33.23
C ARG A 152 -11.24 10.55 -32.27
N ILE A 153 -11.01 9.31 -31.87
CA ILE A 153 -9.97 8.93 -30.93
C ILE A 153 -8.74 8.49 -31.70
N PRO A 154 -7.55 9.12 -31.51
CA PRO A 154 -6.31 8.73 -32.19
C PRO A 154 -5.64 7.54 -31.48
N GLU A 155 -6.39 6.54 -31.03
CA GLU A 155 -5.86 5.40 -30.26
C GLU A 155 -4.88 4.52 -31.04
N GLU A 156 -5.01 4.50 -32.38
CA GLU A 156 -4.15 3.71 -33.29
C GLU A 156 -2.98 4.51 -33.84
N SER A 157 -2.93 5.82 -33.58
CA SER A 157 -1.86 6.66 -34.08
C SER A 157 -0.60 6.54 -33.24
N LYS A 158 0.54 6.24 -33.89
CA LYS A 158 1.86 6.25 -33.24
C LYS A 158 2.33 7.64 -32.80
N GLU A 159 1.67 8.69 -33.31
CA GLU A 159 2.03 10.09 -33.04
C GLU A 159 1.38 10.64 -31.77
N PHE A 160 0.37 9.93 -31.23
CA PHE A 160 -0.37 10.36 -30.05
C PHE A 160 -0.25 9.35 -28.92
N GLU A 161 0.11 9.85 -27.75
CA GLU A 161 0.09 9.08 -26.50
C GLU A 161 -1.10 9.53 -25.65
N ARG A 162 -1.91 8.59 -25.19
CA ARG A 162 -2.97 8.90 -24.21
C ARG A 162 -2.34 9.22 -22.86
N ILE A 163 -2.71 10.36 -22.31
CA ILE A 163 -2.30 10.80 -20.97
C ILE A 163 -3.50 10.80 -20.03
N ASP A 164 -3.25 10.53 -18.75
CA ASP A 164 -4.32 10.40 -17.75
C ASP A 164 -4.82 11.76 -17.26
N SER A 165 -3.99 12.81 -17.38
CA SER A 165 -4.33 14.16 -16.95
C SER A 165 -3.68 15.22 -17.87
N ALA A 166 -4.41 16.32 -18.14
CA ALA A 166 -3.88 17.49 -18.85
C ALA A 166 -2.86 18.30 -18.03
N TRP A 167 -2.82 18.06 -16.72
CA TRP A 167 -2.10 18.88 -15.75
C TRP A 167 -0.75 18.32 -15.29
N VAL A 168 -0.37 17.14 -15.72
CA VAL A 168 0.99 16.66 -15.45
C VAL A 168 1.87 17.12 -16.60
N PRO A 169 2.57 18.27 -16.50
CA PRO A 169 3.63 18.55 -17.41
C PRO A 169 4.62 17.41 -17.24
N ASN A 170 4.91 16.66 -18.32
CA ASN A 170 6.05 15.77 -18.31
C ASN A 170 7.28 16.66 -18.17
N ASP A 171 7.68 16.91 -16.94
CA ASP A 171 8.96 17.52 -16.67
C ASP A 171 10.01 16.50 -17.09
N VAL A 172 10.65 16.79 -18.21
CA VAL A 172 11.70 15.93 -18.80
C VAL A 172 12.80 15.67 -17.76
N ILE A 173 13.09 16.67 -16.92
CA ILE A 173 14.11 16.57 -15.89
C ILE A 173 13.70 15.55 -14.84
N ILE A 174 12.46 15.65 -14.32
CA ILE A 174 11.92 14.71 -13.33
C ILE A 174 11.89 13.29 -13.89
N ASN A 175 11.38 13.13 -15.11
CA ASN A 175 11.29 11.83 -15.76
C ASN A 175 12.69 11.19 -15.96
N MET A 176 13.66 11.97 -16.44
CA MET A 176 15.00 11.48 -16.66
C MET A 176 15.72 11.12 -15.35
N THR A 177 15.58 11.96 -14.33
CA THR A 177 16.13 11.72 -12.99
C THR A 177 15.51 10.45 -12.37
N CYS A 178 14.18 10.32 -12.38
CA CYS A 178 13.52 9.15 -11.85
C CYS A 178 13.87 7.86 -12.61
N ARG A 179 13.98 7.94 -13.94
CA ARG A 179 14.42 6.80 -14.75
C ARG A 179 15.81 6.30 -14.37
N LEU A 180 16.70 7.22 -13.99
CA LEU A 180 18.03 6.87 -13.51
C LEU A 180 18.00 6.34 -12.07
N VAL A 181 17.30 7.02 -11.16
CA VAL A 181 17.34 6.75 -9.70
C VAL A 181 16.55 5.48 -9.31
N VAL A 182 15.38 5.25 -9.93
CA VAL A 182 14.48 4.14 -9.56
C VAL A 182 15.18 2.77 -9.55
N PRO A 183 15.97 2.37 -10.57
CA PRO A 183 16.67 1.08 -10.54
C PRO A 183 17.65 0.94 -9.37
N PHE A 184 18.35 2.02 -9.00
CA PHE A 184 19.26 2.00 -7.86
C PHE A 184 18.51 1.86 -6.54
N VAL A 185 17.38 2.55 -6.39
CA VAL A 185 16.53 2.41 -5.19
C VAL A 185 15.95 0.98 -5.09
N GLN A 186 15.55 0.39 -6.21
CA GLN A 186 15.08 -1.01 -6.23
C GLN A 186 16.20 -1.98 -5.86
N LEU A 187 17.41 -1.79 -6.40
CA LEU A 187 18.56 -2.61 -6.05
C LEU A 187 18.92 -2.47 -4.57
N PHE A 188 18.88 -1.24 -4.05
CA PHE A 188 19.10 -0.98 -2.62
C PHE A 188 18.04 -1.65 -1.75
N ALA A 189 16.76 -1.61 -2.17
CA ALA A 189 15.69 -2.30 -1.46
C ALA A 189 15.92 -3.81 -1.37
N LEU A 190 16.33 -4.44 -2.48
CA LEU A 190 16.69 -5.87 -2.50
C LEU A 190 17.90 -6.17 -1.59
N TYR A 191 18.89 -5.27 -1.58
CA TYR A 191 20.02 -5.38 -0.66
C TYR A 191 19.53 -5.33 0.81
N VAL A 192 18.63 -4.39 1.16
CA VAL A 192 18.08 -4.26 2.51
C VAL A 192 17.33 -5.52 2.94
N ILE A 193 16.56 -6.17 2.05
CA ILE A 193 15.90 -7.45 2.34
C ILE A 193 16.94 -8.56 2.55
N ALA A 194 17.86 -8.73 1.60
CA ALA A 194 18.80 -9.83 1.62
C ALA A 194 19.83 -9.70 2.76
N HIS A 195 20.13 -8.47 3.20
CA HIS A 195 21.14 -8.17 4.23
C HIS A 195 20.54 -7.98 5.64
N GLY A 196 19.23 -8.18 5.80
CA GLY A 196 18.51 -8.03 7.07
C GLY A 196 19.05 -8.86 8.22
N HIS A 197 19.70 -9.99 7.93
CA HIS A 197 20.37 -10.84 8.94
C HIS A 197 21.62 -10.19 9.55
N HIS A 198 22.31 -9.30 8.82
CA HIS A 198 23.63 -8.77 9.20
C HIS A 198 23.62 -7.27 9.47
N SER A 199 22.63 -6.54 9.02
CA SER A 199 22.53 -5.09 9.14
C SER A 199 21.14 -4.62 9.49
N PRO A 200 20.96 -3.37 9.95
CA PRO A 200 19.63 -2.79 10.09
C PRO A 200 18.87 -2.86 8.76
N GLY A 201 17.70 -3.50 8.77
CA GLY A 201 16.89 -3.74 7.57
C GLY A 201 15.93 -4.89 7.79
N GLY A 202 15.55 -5.54 6.71
CA GLY A 202 14.66 -6.68 6.69
C GLY A 202 13.55 -6.54 5.67
N GLY A 203 12.62 -7.50 5.67
CA GLY A 203 11.55 -7.58 4.69
C GLY A 203 10.65 -6.35 4.65
N PHE A 204 10.24 -5.85 5.80
CA PHE A 204 9.34 -4.70 5.87
C PHE A 204 9.98 -3.42 5.31
N GLN A 205 11.17 -3.07 5.79
CA GLN A 205 11.90 -1.88 5.36
C GLN A 205 12.24 -1.94 3.87
N GLY A 206 12.80 -3.06 3.43
CA GLY A 206 13.09 -3.27 2.01
C GLY A 206 11.84 -3.26 1.14
N GLY A 207 10.73 -3.83 1.63
CA GLY A 207 9.43 -3.80 0.95
C GLY A 207 8.90 -2.38 0.76
N VAL A 208 8.99 -1.53 1.80
CA VAL A 208 8.61 -0.11 1.72
C VAL A 208 9.46 0.63 0.70
N ILE A 209 10.79 0.46 0.72
CA ILE A 209 11.71 1.12 -0.21
C ILE A 209 11.41 0.67 -1.67
N PHE A 210 11.18 -0.61 -1.88
CA PHE A 210 10.86 -1.14 -3.21
C PHE A 210 9.51 -0.62 -3.72
N GLY A 211 8.49 -0.60 -2.85
CA GLY A 211 7.18 -0.02 -3.15
C GLY A 211 7.27 1.47 -3.47
N ALA A 212 8.02 2.23 -2.68
CA ALA A 212 8.27 3.65 -2.93
C ALA A 212 8.95 3.91 -4.28
N ALA A 213 9.89 3.05 -4.70
CA ALA A 213 10.53 3.14 -6.01
C ALA A 213 9.52 2.96 -7.16
N ILE A 214 8.57 2.01 -7.04
CA ILE A 214 7.51 1.82 -8.04
C ILE A 214 6.56 3.01 -8.05
N ILE A 215 6.19 3.55 -6.89
CA ILE A 215 5.35 4.74 -6.77
C ILE A 215 6.06 5.96 -7.40
N LEU A 216 7.33 6.16 -7.13
CA LEU A 216 8.14 7.22 -7.75
C LEU A 216 8.16 7.09 -9.28
N PHE A 217 8.29 5.86 -9.78
CA PHE A 217 8.17 5.59 -11.22
C PHE A 217 6.78 5.95 -11.75
N ALA A 218 5.72 5.65 -11.02
CA ALA A 218 4.35 5.98 -11.40
C ALA A 218 4.10 7.50 -11.45
N ILE A 219 4.61 8.23 -10.47
CA ILE A 219 4.51 9.70 -10.43
C ILE A 219 5.24 10.34 -11.60
N SER A 220 6.43 9.83 -11.94
CA SER A 220 7.26 10.41 -13.00
C SER A 220 6.81 10.04 -14.42
N ASN A 221 6.25 8.84 -14.64
CA ASN A 221 5.93 8.31 -15.97
C ASN A 221 4.44 8.17 -16.26
N ASN A 222 3.58 8.43 -15.35
CA ASN A 222 2.13 8.23 -15.27
C ASN A 222 1.69 6.84 -14.77
N LEU A 223 0.49 6.81 -14.21
CA LEU A 223 -0.10 5.61 -13.61
C LEU A 223 -0.30 4.49 -14.67
N ARG A 224 -0.74 4.84 -15.86
CA ARG A 224 -1.03 3.87 -16.94
C ARG A 224 0.22 3.09 -17.38
N SER A 225 1.37 3.77 -17.46
CA SER A 225 2.64 3.13 -17.79
C SER A 225 3.05 2.12 -16.72
N THR A 226 2.78 2.45 -15.46
CA THR A 226 3.12 1.60 -14.32
C THR A 226 2.18 0.42 -14.20
N THR A 227 0.86 0.61 -14.38
CA THR A 227 -0.13 -0.47 -14.33
C THR A 227 0.03 -1.48 -15.47
N ARG A 228 0.63 -1.08 -16.61
CA ARG A 228 1.02 -2.02 -17.68
C ARG A 228 2.17 -2.93 -17.26
N ARG A 229 3.09 -2.47 -16.41
CA ARG A 229 4.22 -3.25 -15.90
C ARG A 229 3.83 -4.12 -14.71
N LEU A 230 3.13 -3.52 -13.76
CA LEU A 230 2.62 -4.18 -12.58
C LEU A 230 1.12 -3.90 -12.47
N SER A 231 0.30 -4.85 -12.91
CA SER A 231 -1.16 -4.68 -12.90
C SER A 231 -1.71 -4.71 -11.47
N GLU A 232 -2.90 -4.14 -11.28
CA GLU A 232 -3.61 -4.23 -9.99
C GLU A 232 -3.79 -5.68 -9.54
N LYS A 233 -4.18 -6.56 -10.46
CA LYS A 233 -4.34 -7.99 -10.17
C LYS A 233 -3.04 -8.63 -9.72
N SER A 234 -1.93 -8.28 -10.37
CA SER A 234 -0.60 -8.76 -9.97
C SER A 234 -0.20 -8.25 -8.60
N SER A 235 -0.48 -6.95 -8.29
CA SER A 235 -0.22 -6.40 -6.95
C SER A 235 -1.06 -7.10 -5.88
N ALA A 236 -2.35 -7.36 -6.13
CA ALA A 236 -3.21 -8.07 -5.19
C ALA A 236 -2.72 -9.53 -4.98
N LEU A 237 -2.33 -10.23 -6.06
CA LEU A 237 -1.78 -11.58 -5.98
C LEU A 237 -0.43 -11.64 -5.26
N LEU A 238 0.46 -10.68 -5.50
CA LEU A 238 1.73 -10.59 -4.79
C LEU A 238 1.52 -10.27 -3.31
N GLY A 239 0.61 -9.35 -2.99
CA GLY A 239 0.28 -9.02 -1.60
C GLY A 239 -0.27 -10.22 -0.82
N SER A 240 -1.23 -10.94 -1.40
CA SER A 240 -1.74 -12.17 -0.79
C SER A 240 -0.69 -13.28 -0.78
N GLY A 241 0.12 -13.40 -1.83
CA GLY A 241 1.22 -14.36 -1.92
C GLY A 241 2.26 -14.17 -0.81
N GLY A 242 2.63 -12.94 -0.49
CA GLY A 242 3.55 -12.64 0.61
C GLY A 242 3.00 -13.09 1.97
N VAL A 243 1.72 -12.82 2.23
CA VAL A 243 1.04 -13.33 3.45
C VAL A 243 1.00 -14.86 3.47
N ILE A 244 0.73 -15.49 2.33
CA ILE A 244 0.69 -16.96 2.21
C ILE A 244 2.08 -17.56 2.41
N ILE A 245 3.16 -16.92 1.96
CA ILE A 245 4.53 -17.38 2.24
C ILE A 245 4.77 -17.40 3.75
N TYR A 246 4.41 -16.35 4.48
CA TYR A 246 4.56 -16.30 5.94
C TYR A 246 3.76 -17.41 6.63
N LEU A 247 2.46 -17.45 6.40
CA LEU A 247 1.56 -18.46 6.97
C LEU A 247 1.97 -19.87 6.55
N GLY A 248 2.33 -20.05 5.29
CA GLY A 248 2.75 -21.33 4.73
C GLY A 248 4.01 -21.87 5.38
N THR A 249 4.98 -21.01 5.69
CA THR A 249 6.18 -21.41 6.43
C THR A 249 5.83 -21.91 7.84
N GLY A 250 4.92 -21.19 8.54
CA GLY A 250 4.44 -21.63 9.85
C GLY A 250 3.68 -22.97 9.80
N LEU A 251 2.80 -23.14 8.78
CA LEU A 251 2.09 -24.39 8.56
C LEU A 251 3.03 -25.54 8.19
N LEU A 252 4.05 -25.27 7.38
CA LEU A 252 5.06 -26.26 7.02
C LEU A 252 5.79 -26.78 8.27
N CYS A 253 6.13 -25.91 9.21
CA CYS A 253 6.74 -26.33 10.49
C CYS A 253 5.83 -27.31 11.24
N ILE A 254 4.51 -27.05 11.30
CA ILE A 254 3.55 -27.99 11.91
C ILE A 254 3.55 -29.33 11.19
N LEU A 255 3.50 -29.33 9.85
CA LEU A 255 3.48 -30.56 9.04
C LEU A 255 4.75 -31.39 9.24
N LEU A 256 5.86 -30.76 9.56
CA LEU A 256 7.13 -31.42 9.89
C LEU A 256 7.23 -31.86 11.37
N GLY A 257 6.16 -31.68 12.16
CA GLY A 257 6.08 -32.13 13.55
C GLY A 257 6.61 -31.11 14.57
N ALA A 258 6.91 -29.87 14.16
CA ALA A 258 7.30 -28.77 15.05
C ALA A 258 6.09 -27.89 15.41
N GLY A 259 6.31 -26.89 16.27
CA GLY A 259 5.30 -25.86 16.55
C GLY A 259 5.14 -24.88 15.38
N PHE A 260 4.01 -24.15 15.36
CA PHE A 260 3.79 -23.09 14.35
C PHE A 260 4.88 -22.02 14.47
N LEU A 261 5.49 -21.66 13.32
CA LEU A 261 6.64 -20.74 13.25
C LEU A 261 7.91 -21.21 14.00
N ASN A 262 7.95 -22.45 14.44
CA ASN A 262 9.18 -23.04 14.97
C ASN A 262 10.03 -23.57 13.79
N TYR A 263 10.87 -22.70 13.26
CA TYR A 263 11.66 -23.00 12.06
C TYR A 263 12.70 -24.09 12.26
N SER A 264 13.03 -24.46 13.53
CA SER A 264 13.90 -25.62 13.77
C SER A 264 13.33 -26.91 13.15
N GLY A 265 12.01 -27.01 12.96
CA GLY A 265 11.36 -28.11 12.26
C GLY A 265 11.82 -28.29 10.81
N LEU A 266 12.34 -27.24 10.16
CA LEU A 266 12.90 -27.34 8.80
C LEU A 266 14.20 -28.15 8.74
N SER A 267 14.81 -28.48 9.88
CA SER A 267 16.01 -29.35 9.97
C SER A 267 15.76 -30.78 9.47
N VAL A 268 14.53 -31.16 9.22
CA VAL A 268 14.18 -32.42 8.53
C VAL A 268 14.75 -32.48 7.12
N PHE A 269 15.01 -31.33 6.50
CA PHE A 269 15.64 -31.30 5.17
C PHE A 269 17.13 -31.64 5.26
N PRO A 270 17.66 -32.51 4.35
CA PRO A 270 19.06 -32.94 4.40
C PRO A 270 20.06 -31.78 4.36
N GLY A 271 21.03 -31.79 5.27
CA GLY A 271 22.10 -30.79 5.30
C GLY A 271 21.74 -29.53 6.11
N LEU A 272 20.61 -29.47 6.80
CA LEU A 272 20.22 -28.37 7.66
C LEU A 272 20.25 -28.80 9.12
N ASP A 273 21.09 -28.14 9.91
CA ASP A 273 21.03 -28.21 11.38
C ASP A 273 19.89 -27.27 11.90
N PRO A 274 19.40 -27.48 13.13
CA PRO A 274 18.28 -26.70 13.68
C PRO A 274 18.51 -25.19 13.70
N VAL A 275 19.73 -24.74 13.93
CA VAL A 275 20.08 -23.31 14.01
C VAL A 275 20.08 -22.66 12.62
N SER A 276 20.71 -23.32 11.65
CA SER A 276 20.66 -22.88 10.24
C SER A 276 19.24 -22.92 9.68
N ALA A 277 18.43 -23.90 10.09
CA ALA A 277 17.04 -24.00 9.71
C ALA A 277 16.23 -22.78 10.19
N ARG A 278 16.50 -22.28 11.40
CA ARG A 278 15.90 -21.04 11.91
C ARG A 278 16.32 -19.83 11.08
N SER A 279 17.60 -19.71 10.76
CA SER A 279 18.10 -18.62 9.90
C SER A 279 17.41 -18.59 8.52
N TYR A 280 17.28 -19.75 7.85
CA TYR A 280 16.56 -19.82 6.57
C TYR A 280 15.08 -19.55 6.73
N GLY A 281 14.44 -20.01 7.80
CA GLY A 281 13.03 -19.71 8.11
C GLY A 281 12.79 -18.21 8.23
N ILE A 282 13.65 -17.50 8.97
CA ILE A 282 13.66 -16.04 9.08
C ILE A 282 13.76 -15.39 7.69
N LEU A 283 14.70 -15.81 6.85
CA LEU A 283 14.86 -15.24 5.51
C LEU A 283 13.62 -15.42 4.64
N ILE A 284 13.01 -16.61 4.66
CA ILE A 284 11.80 -16.91 3.86
C ILE A 284 10.64 -15.99 4.28
N VAL A 285 10.39 -15.85 5.59
CA VAL A 285 9.30 -14.99 6.05
C VAL A 285 9.59 -13.51 5.79
N GLU A 286 10.84 -13.05 5.90
CA GLU A 286 11.23 -11.68 5.54
C GLU A 286 11.01 -11.38 4.05
N ILE A 287 11.31 -12.32 3.15
CA ILE A 287 11.01 -12.19 1.73
C ILE A 287 9.48 -12.09 1.54
N GLY A 288 8.71 -12.94 2.24
CA GLY A 288 7.24 -12.88 2.23
C GLY A 288 6.69 -11.52 2.63
N VAL A 289 7.21 -10.97 3.73
CA VAL A 289 6.87 -9.61 4.22
C VAL A 289 7.23 -8.56 3.17
N GLY A 290 8.44 -8.61 2.60
CA GLY A 290 8.91 -7.66 1.59
C GLY A 290 8.00 -7.62 0.35
N ILE A 291 7.58 -8.79 -0.13
CA ILE A 291 6.64 -8.92 -1.24
C ILE A 291 5.26 -8.35 -0.85
N ALA A 292 4.73 -8.71 0.31
CA ALA A 292 3.43 -8.24 0.77
C ALA A 292 3.39 -6.72 0.91
N VAL A 293 4.37 -6.14 1.61
CA VAL A 293 4.45 -4.69 1.85
C VAL A 293 4.59 -3.92 0.54
N THR A 294 5.52 -4.32 -0.33
CA THR A 294 5.69 -3.72 -1.65
C THR A 294 4.38 -3.69 -2.43
N ALA A 295 3.75 -4.84 -2.54
CA ALA A 295 2.56 -5.02 -3.34
C ALA A 295 1.37 -4.21 -2.80
N VAL A 296 1.17 -4.22 -1.48
CA VAL A 296 0.09 -3.49 -0.83
C VAL A 296 0.27 -1.98 -0.96
N MET A 297 1.49 -1.44 -0.76
CA MET A 297 1.77 -0.02 -0.95
C MET A 297 1.44 0.44 -2.38
N VAL A 298 1.87 -0.32 -3.37
CA VAL A 298 1.57 -0.03 -4.78
C VAL A 298 0.08 -0.12 -5.05
N TRP A 299 -0.60 -1.11 -4.50
CA TRP A 299 -2.04 -1.30 -4.66
C TRP A 299 -2.86 -0.16 -4.04
N ILE A 300 -2.50 0.28 -2.83
CA ILE A 300 -3.10 1.47 -2.20
C ILE A 300 -2.88 2.70 -3.07
N TYR A 301 -1.64 2.91 -3.55
CA TYR A 301 -1.31 4.04 -4.42
C TYR A 301 -2.15 4.05 -5.70
N TYR A 302 -2.34 2.90 -6.37
CA TYR A 302 -3.16 2.84 -7.58
C TYR A 302 -4.61 3.25 -7.32
N ASN A 303 -5.19 2.83 -6.21
CA ASN A 303 -6.56 3.20 -5.87
C ASN A 303 -6.69 4.68 -5.48
N LEU A 304 -5.72 5.23 -4.77
CA LEU A 304 -5.70 6.66 -4.41
C LEU A 304 -5.47 7.55 -5.64
N ALA A 305 -4.43 7.27 -6.43
CA ALA A 305 -4.05 8.09 -7.58
C ALA A 305 -5.10 8.10 -8.68
N SER A 306 -5.85 7.01 -8.85
CA SER A 306 -6.93 6.90 -9.85
C SER A 306 -8.31 7.26 -9.31
N ALA A 307 -8.43 7.69 -8.05
CA ALA A 307 -9.71 7.86 -7.37
C ALA A 307 -10.62 6.62 -7.50
N GLY A 308 -10.03 5.43 -7.50
CA GLY A 308 -10.71 4.13 -7.58
C GLY A 308 -11.16 3.69 -8.98
N THR A 309 -10.88 4.47 -10.03
CA THR A 309 -11.26 4.13 -11.41
C THR A 309 -10.22 3.30 -12.14
N GLN A 310 -8.94 3.48 -11.79
CA GLN A 310 -7.75 2.90 -12.43
C GLN A 310 -7.58 3.19 -13.94
N GLU A 311 -8.47 3.99 -14.49
CA GLU A 311 -8.40 4.43 -15.88
C GLU A 311 -7.62 5.74 -16.05
N GLU A 312 -7.67 6.60 -15.03
CA GLU A 312 -7.08 7.93 -15.02
C GLU A 312 -6.27 8.09 -13.73
N GLY A 313 -5.00 8.43 -13.83
CA GLY A 313 -4.14 8.77 -12.70
C GLY A 313 -3.99 10.28 -12.54
N LEU A 314 -3.51 10.70 -11.36
CA LEU A 314 -3.10 12.07 -11.09
C LEU A 314 -1.83 12.42 -11.85
#